data_6d78bc31427ebe9b3732eea8a3adc737
#
_entry.id   6d78bc31427ebe9b3732eea8a3adc737
#
_cell.length_a   1.000
_cell.length_b   1.000
_cell.length_c   1.000
_cell.angle_alpha   90.00
_cell.angle_beta   90.00
_cell.angle_gamma   90.00
#
_symmetry.space_group_name_H-M   'P 1'
#
loop_
_entity.id
_entity.type
_entity.pdbx_description
1 polymer ?
#
loop_
_entity_poly.entity_id
_entity_poly.type
_entity_poly.pdbx_seq_one_letter_code
_entity_poly.pdbx_strand_id
1 'polypeptide(L)'
;MALTVKQLVNRHGALVSAVTALLVAAAIVAQRLLEFVIGLLSAAGVGQGYAFPIFQVLLVAVPFAVGFFVSLWIIAPIAEELRLPHVITRAVLATGVASTVVFVVLAVAGIVGAFSLQGEFFANSFPSPRFDGAWAVSAVLSALTSAALTFVSTLPLGVLAGVMLWIWRKDHPPRHPLSGLVDEV
;
A
#
# COMPACT_ATOMS: atom_id res chain seq x y z
N MET A 1 29.57 -9.68 8.72
CA MET A 1 29.38 -8.37 9.38
C MET A 1 27.88 -8.05 9.37
N ALA A 2 27.25 -7.99 10.55
CA ALA A 2 25.83 -7.62 10.66
C ALA A 2 25.71 -6.10 10.47
N LEU A 3 25.02 -5.67 9.41
CA LEU A 3 24.73 -4.26 9.17
C LEU A 3 23.78 -3.78 10.27
N THR A 4 24.18 -2.73 10.98
CA THR A 4 23.33 -2.11 12.00
C THR A 4 22.11 -1.49 11.32
N VAL A 5 20.93 -1.59 11.92
CA VAL A 5 19.65 -1.03 11.40
C VAL A 5 19.82 0.45 10.99
N LYS A 6 20.64 1.21 11.73
CA LYS A 6 20.98 2.61 11.43
C LYS A 6 21.75 2.77 10.11
N GLN A 7 22.61 1.83 9.76
CA GLN A 7 23.34 1.84 8.48
C GLN A 7 22.42 1.44 7.31
N LEU A 8 21.45 0.53 7.55
CA LEU A 8 20.47 0.14 6.57
C LEU A 8 19.49 1.29 6.23
N VAL A 9 19.00 1.98 7.27
CA VAL A 9 18.08 3.13 7.13
C VAL A 9 18.75 4.29 6.40
N ASN A 10 20.04 4.53 6.65
CA ASN A 10 20.76 5.64 6.03
C ASN A 10 21.23 5.33 4.59
N ARG A 11 21.29 4.06 4.21
CA ARG A 11 21.99 3.60 3.01
C ARG A 11 21.26 3.82 1.69
N HIS A 12 20.02 4.24 1.62
CA HIS A 12 19.32 4.36 0.31
C HIS A 12 18.18 5.38 0.30
N GLY A 13 18.27 6.43 1.09
CA GLY A 13 17.20 7.43 1.11
C GLY A 13 15.86 6.82 1.57
N ALA A 14 15.91 5.89 2.52
CA ALA A 14 14.73 5.23 3.08
C ALA A 14 13.69 6.24 3.57
N LEU A 15 14.15 7.33 4.18
CA LEU A 15 13.27 8.40 4.67
C LEU A 15 12.47 9.03 3.52
N VAL A 16 13.12 9.32 2.38
CA VAL A 16 12.45 9.93 1.23
C VAL A 16 11.46 8.96 0.61
N SER A 17 11.83 7.68 0.47
CA SER A 17 10.92 6.63 0.01
C SER A 17 9.73 6.46 0.96
N ALA A 18 9.95 6.55 2.29
CA ALA A 18 8.89 6.50 3.29
C ALA A 18 7.93 7.69 3.19
N VAL A 19 8.45 8.91 3.05
CA VAL A 19 7.64 10.12 2.85
C VAL A 19 6.82 10.01 1.56
N THR A 20 7.43 9.54 0.47
CA THR A 20 6.72 9.33 -0.80
C THR A 20 5.60 8.31 -0.65
N ALA A 21 5.83 7.19 0.02
CA ALA A 21 4.82 6.18 0.28
C ALA A 21 3.68 6.71 1.17
N LEU A 22 4.00 7.51 2.16
CA LEU A 22 3.02 8.12 3.05
C LEU A 22 2.16 9.16 2.32
N LEU A 23 2.73 9.94 1.40
CA LEU A 23 1.97 10.87 0.56
C LEU A 23 1.00 10.12 -0.37
N VAL A 24 1.43 9.00 -0.97
CA VAL A 24 0.56 8.15 -1.79
C VAL A 24 -0.56 7.55 -0.94
N ALA A 25 -0.25 7.06 0.28
CA ALA A 25 -1.26 6.56 1.20
C ALA A 25 -2.29 7.63 1.60
N ALA A 26 -1.83 8.84 1.90
CA ALA A 26 -2.71 9.96 2.21
C ALA A 26 -3.64 10.31 1.04
N ALA A 27 -3.14 10.25 -0.20
CA ALA A 27 -3.96 10.46 -1.38
C ALA A 27 -5.00 9.34 -1.58
N ILE A 28 -4.66 8.08 -1.30
CA ILE A 28 -5.62 6.96 -1.31
C ILE A 28 -6.72 7.19 -0.27
N VAL A 29 -6.35 7.57 0.94
CA VAL A 29 -7.33 7.89 2.01
C VAL A 29 -8.23 9.05 1.59
N ALA A 30 -7.68 10.11 1.02
CA ALA A 30 -8.44 11.27 0.53
C ALA A 30 -9.41 10.86 -0.59
N GLN A 31 -8.99 10.02 -1.52
CA GLN A 31 -9.85 9.47 -2.56
C GLN A 31 -11.03 8.68 -1.96
N ARG A 32 -10.77 7.82 -1.01
CA ARG A 32 -11.82 7.01 -0.33
C ARG A 32 -12.77 7.87 0.48
N LEU A 33 -12.27 8.93 1.12
CA LEU A 33 -13.12 9.93 1.79
C LEU A 33 -14.05 10.64 0.79
N LEU A 34 -13.50 11.03 -0.36
CA LEU A 34 -14.30 11.69 -1.40
C LEU A 34 -15.38 10.75 -1.95
N GLU A 35 -15.04 9.49 -2.24
CA GLU A 35 -16.01 8.46 -2.68
C GLU A 35 -17.12 8.27 -1.64
N PHE A 36 -16.79 8.26 -0.35
CA PHE A 36 -17.76 8.18 0.74
C PHE A 36 -18.67 9.40 0.79
N VAL A 37 -18.13 10.62 0.68
CA VAL A 37 -18.93 11.86 0.66
C VAL A 37 -19.87 11.90 -0.54
N ILE A 38 -19.39 11.52 -1.73
CA ILE A 38 -20.22 11.41 -2.93
C ILE A 38 -21.34 10.37 -2.73
N GLY A 39 -21.00 9.23 -2.12
CA GLY A 39 -21.97 8.20 -1.75
C GLY A 39 -23.05 8.72 -0.80
N LEU A 40 -22.67 9.48 0.21
CA LEU A 40 -23.63 10.13 1.14
C LEU A 40 -24.57 11.11 0.42
N LEU A 41 -24.03 11.93 -0.48
CA LEU A 41 -24.81 12.92 -1.23
C LEU A 41 -25.79 12.25 -2.20
N SER A 42 -25.39 11.14 -2.83
CA SER A 42 -26.25 10.37 -3.75
C SER A 42 -27.31 9.55 -3.00
N ALA A 43 -27.05 9.17 -1.75
CA ALA A 43 -27.94 8.36 -0.92
C ALA A 43 -28.86 9.18 -0.01
N ALA A 44 -28.79 10.51 -0.06
CA ALA A 44 -29.54 11.43 0.82
C ALA A 44 -31.10 11.24 0.78
N GLY A 45 -31.61 10.33 -0.07
CA GLY A 45 -33.03 9.97 -0.12
C GLY A 45 -33.39 8.61 0.51
N VAL A 46 -32.46 7.82 1.01
CA VAL A 46 -32.70 6.38 1.30
C VAL A 46 -32.56 6.00 2.78
N GLY A 47 -32.37 6.94 3.72
CA GLY A 47 -32.46 6.66 5.17
C GLY A 47 -31.54 5.54 5.72
N GLN A 48 -30.54 5.12 4.96
CA GLN A 48 -29.57 4.12 5.43
C GLN A 48 -28.44 4.79 6.21
N GLY A 49 -28.24 4.37 7.43
CA GLY A 49 -27.12 4.81 8.27
C GLY A 49 -25.78 4.38 7.68
N TYR A 50 -25.13 5.30 6.96
CA TYR A 50 -23.79 5.05 6.44
C TYR A 50 -22.75 5.25 7.55
N ALA A 51 -22.21 4.15 8.08
CA ALA A 51 -21.00 4.23 8.90
C ALA A 51 -19.78 4.39 7.98
N PHE A 52 -18.90 5.37 8.30
CA PHE A 52 -17.64 5.51 7.55
C PHE A 52 -16.77 4.27 7.77
N PRO A 53 -16.39 3.55 6.72
CA PRO A 53 -15.68 2.29 6.85
C PRO A 53 -14.15 2.51 7.07
N ILE A 54 -13.79 3.23 8.15
CA ILE A 54 -12.38 3.55 8.49
C ILE A 54 -11.51 2.30 8.42
N PHE A 55 -11.99 1.20 8.97
CA PHE A 55 -11.23 -0.05 8.98
C PHE A 55 -10.97 -0.59 7.57
N GLN A 56 -11.93 -0.52 6.68
CA GLN A 56 -11.77 -0.97 5.28
C GLN A 56 -10.78 -0.08 4.52
N VAL A 57 -10.82 1.24 4.76
CA VAL A 57 -9.86 2.19 4.17
C VAL A 57 -8.44 1.89 4.64
N LEU A 58 -8.26 1.65 5.93
CA LEU A 58 -6.96 1.29 6.50
C LEU A 58 -6.44 -0.07 6.00
N LEU A 59 -7.32 -1.05 5.81
CA LEU A 59 -6.99 -2.36 5.25
C LEU A 59 -6.45 -2.30 3.81
N VAL A 60 -6.70 -1.21 3.09
CA VAL A 60 -6.15 -0.99 1.75
C VAL A 60 -4.96 -0.04 1.79
N ALA A 61 -5.09 1.11 2.47
CA ALA A 61 -4.09 2.16 2.45
C ALA A 61 -2.78 1.77 3.15
N VAL A 62 -2.86 1.08 4.29
CA VAL A 62 -1.66 0.69 5.06
C VAL A 62 -0.85 -0.39 4.32
N PRO A 63 -1.43 -1.53 3.87
CA PRO A 63 -0.68 -2.51 3.10
C PRO A 63 -0.11 -1.95 1.80
N PHE A 64 -0.87 -1.08 1.11
CA PHE A 64 -0.38 -0.39 -0.08
C PHE A 64 0.84 0.46 0.23
N ALA A 65 0.79 1.29 1.28
CA ALA A 65 1.92 2.13 1.67
C ALA A 65 3.17 1.31 2.02
N VAL A 66 3.00 0.22 2.76
CA VAL A 66 4.10 -0.69 3.13
C VAL A 66 4.70 -1.34 1.88
N GLY A 67 3.87 -1.89 0.99
CA GLY A 67 4.32 -2.51 -0.26
C GLY A 67 5.02 -1.52 -1.19
N PHE A 68 4.49 -0.32 -1.32
CA PHE A 68 5.07 0.76 -2.14
C PHE A 68 6.42 1.23 -1.56
N PHE A 69 6.48 1.43 -0.24
CA PHE A 69 7.72 1.79 0.45
C PHE A 69 8.80 0.73 0.25
N VAL A 70 8.50 -0.55 0.55
CA VAL A 70 9.45 -1.65 0.41
C VAL A 70 9.94 -1.77 -1.04
N SER A 71 9.04 -1.58 -2.00
CA SER A 71 9.40 -1.63 -3.41
C SER A 71 10.36 -0.50 -3.78
N LEU A 72 10.08 0.74 -3.42
CA LEU A 72 10.95 1.88 -3.73
C LEU A 72 12.27 1.84 -2.95
N TRP A 73 12.29 1.20 -1.80
CA TRP A 73 13.49 1.13 -0.97
C TRP A 73 14.42 -0.02 -1.37
N ILE A 74 13.88 -1.21 -1.65
CA ILE A 74 14.66 -2.45 -1.81
C ILE A 74 14.60 -2.99 -3.24
N ILE A 75 13.39 -3.10 -3.83
CA ILE A 75 13.17 -3.84 -5.07
C ILE A 75 13.52 -2.98 -6.29
N ALA A 76 13.05 -1.76 -6.32
CA ALA A 76 13.18 -0.86 -7.47
C ALA A 76 13.59 0.57 -7.03
N PRO A 77 14.77 0.74 -6.38
CA PRO A 77 15.19 2.06 -5.91
C PRO A 77 15.33 3.02 -7.10
N ILE A 78 14.78 4.23 -6.92
CA ILE A 78 14.88 5.29 -7.92
C ILE A 78 16.19 6.05 -7.66
N ALA A 79 17.16 5.93 -8.57
CA ALA A 79 18.42 6.66 -8.52
C ALA A 79 18.38 7.89 -9.43
N GLU A 80 19.20 8.91 -9.14
CA GLU A 80 19.30 10.15 -9.91
C GLU A 80 19.82 9.94 -11.34
N GLU A 81 20.65 8.93 -11.54
CA GLU A 81 21.27 8.58 -12.83
C GLU A 81 20.29 7.93 -13.82
N LEU A 82 19.09 7.54 -13.37
CA LEU A 82 18.12 6.85 -14.19
C LEU A 82 17.52 7.77 -15.26
N ARG A 83 17.28 7.21 -16.46
CA ARG A 83 16.49 7.87 -17.50
C ARG A 83 15.00 7.79 -17.16
N LEU A 84 14.25 8.80 -17.55
CA LEU A 84 12.81 8.91 -17.29
C LEU A 84 12.00 7.61 -17.57
N PRO A 85 12.21 6.88 -18.70
CA PRO A 85 11.48 5.64 -18.94
C PRO A 85 11.71 4.57 -17.87
N HIS A 86 12.94 4.46 -17.36
CA HIS A 86 13.27 3.52 -16.29
C HIS A 86 12.64 3.91 -14.96
N VAL A 87 12.51 5.21 -14.68
CA VAL A 87 11.81 5.71 -13.48
C VAL A 87 10.34 5.32 -13.54
N ILE A 88 9.70 5.53 -14.69
CA ILE A 88 8.29 5.15 -14.91
C ILE A 88 8.11 3.63 -14.70
N THR A 89 8.95 2.81 -15.33
CA THR A 89 8.88 1.35 -15.19
C THR A 89 9.02 0.92 -13.73
N ARG A 90 9.95 1.52 -12.97
CA ARG A 90 10.14 1.23 -11.55
C ARG A 90 8.96 1.68 -10.69
N ALA A 91 8.36 2.83 -11.01
CA ALA A 91 7.16 3.31 -10.33
C ALA A 91 5.94 2.41 -10.60
N VAL A 92 5.76 1.94 -11.85
CA VAL A 92 4.73 0.96 -12.21
C VAL A 92 4.93 -0.35 -11.45
N LEU A 93 6.18 -0.84 -11.39
CA LEU A 93 6.52 -2.05 -10.64
C LEU A 93 6.25 -1.86 -9.14
N ALA A 94 6.61 -0.72 -8.57
CA ALA A 94 6.34 -0.40 -7.17
C ALA A 94 4.84 -0.40 -6.86
N THR A 95 4.02 0.18 -7.74
CA THR A 95 2.56 0.17 -7.62
C THR A 95 2.00 -1.26 -7.74
N GLY A 96 2.55 -2.08 -8.65
CA GLY A 96 2.17 -3.49 -8.79
C GLY A 96 2.47 -4.31 -7.53
N VAL A 97 3.68 -4.17 -6.97
CA VAL A 97 4.06 -4.83 -5.71
C VAL A 97 3.14 -4.38 -4.58
N ALA A 98 2.87 -3.07 -4.47
CA ALA A 98 1.96 -2.53 -3.46
C ALA A 98 0.57 -3.13 -3.55
N SER A 99 0.00 -3.23 -4.75
CA SER A 99 -1.31 -3.83 -4.99
C SER A 99 -1.33 -5.34 -4.70
N THR A 100 -0.21 -6.04 -4.95
CA THR A 100 -0.06 -7.45 -4.56
C THR A 100 -0.08 -7.63 -3.04
N VAL A 101 0.55 -6.74 -2.29
CA VAL A 101 0.49 -6.75 -0.82
C VAL A 101 -0.95 -6.52 -0.34
N VAL A 102 -1.69 -5.58 -0.95
CA VAL A 102 -3.12 -5.37 -0.67
C VAL A 102 -3.92 -6.64 -0.94
N PHE A 103 -3.71 -7.29 -2.09
CA PHE A 103 -4.36 -8.57 -2.42
C PHE A 103 -4.15 -9.60 -1.31
N VAL A 104 -2.88 -9.82 -0.91
CA VAL A 104 -2.56 -10.82 0.12
C VAL A 104 -3.26 -10.52 1.44
N VAL A 105 -3.23 -9.26 1.88
CA VAL A 105 -3.87 -8.84 3.14
C VAL A 105 -5.38 -9.03 3.08
N LEU A 106 -6.03 -8.62 2.00
CA LEU A 106 -7.48 -8.76 1.83
C LEU A 106 -7.90 -10.23 1.69
N ALA A 107 -7.13 -11.04 0.97
CA ALA A 107 -7.40 -12.47 0.83
C ALA A 107 -7.28 -13.20 2.17
N VAL A 108 -6.22 -12.91 2.95
CA VAL A 108 -6.05 -13.48 4.30
C VAL A 108 -7.19 -13.04 5.21
N ALA A 109 -7.54 -11.75 5.24
CA ALA A 109 -8.63 -11.24 6.05
C ALA A 109 -9.97 -11.89 5.64
N GLY A 110 -10.21 -12.09 4.35
CA GLY A 110 -11.40 -12.76 3.83
C GLY A 110 -11.46 -14.26 4.20
N ILE A 111 -10.33 -14.97 4.11
CA ILE A 111 -10.25 -16.38 4.52
C ILE A 111 -10.46 -16.50 6.03
N VAL A 112 -9.86 -15.61 6.84
CA VAL A 112 -10.11 -15.59 8.30
C VAL A 112 -11.59 -15.34 8.58
N GLY A 113 -12.24 -14.43 7.83
CA GLY A 113 -13.68 -14.18 7.93
C GLY A 113 -14.56 -15.36 7.52
N ALA A 114 -14.03 -16.31 6.71
CA ALA A 114 -14.74 -17.53 6.37
C ALA A 114 -14.85 -18.54 7.54
N PHE A 115 -14.03 -18.35 8.57
CA PHE A 115 -14.19 -19.07 9.82
C PHE A 115 -15.17 -18.34 10.72
N SER A 116 -16.44 -18.72 10.66
CA SER A 116 -17.48 -18.15 11.51
C SER A 116 -17.71 -19.05 12.74
N LEU A 117 -17.93 -18.40 13.88
CA LEU A 117 -18.48 -19.06 15.06
C LEU A 117 -20.01 -19.08 14.92
N GLN A 118 -20.55 -20.17 14.41
CA GLN A 118 -21.99 -20.36 14.39
C GLN A 118 -22.44 -20.97 15.71
N GLY A 119 -23.17 -20.21 16.46
CA GLY A 119 -23.91 -20.65 17.65
C GLY A 119 -24.80 -19.50 18.08
N GLU A 120 -26.10 -19.73 18.06
CA GLU A 120 -27.01 -18.80 18.72
C GLU A 120 -26.70 -18.85 20.23
N PHE A 121 -26.30 -17.72 20.79
CA PHE A 121 -26.01 -17.59 22.23
C PHE A 121 -27.18 -18.00 23.14
N PHE A 122 -28.36 -18.24 22.56
CA PHE A 122 -29.60 -18.60 23.26
C PHE A 122 -30.02 -20.08 23.11
N ALA A 123 -29.41 -20.84 22.22
CA ALA A 123 -29.57 -22.26 22.14
C ALA A 123 -28.38 -22.91 22.86
N ASN A 124 -28.60 -23.69 23.91
CA ASN A 124 -27.65 -24.40 24.79
C ASN A 124 -26.51 -25.20 24.08
N SER A 125 -26.06 -24.73 22.94
CA SER A 125 -25.04 -25.33 22.09
C SER A 125 -23.80 -24.46 22.07
N PHE A 126 -22.65 -25.02 22.42
CA PHE A 126 -21.38 -24.36 22.29
C PHE A 126 -21.16 -23.95 20.83
N PRO A 127 -20.73 -22.69 20.54
CA PRO A 127 -20.43 -22.24 19.19
C PRO A 127 -19.36 -23.17 18.60
N SER A 128 -19.68 -23.85 17.50
CA SER A 128 -18.72 -24.65 16.75
C SER A 128 -18.15 -23.84 15.60
N PRO A 129 -16.81 -23.82 15.42
CA PRO A 129 -16.22 -23.17 14.26
C PRO A 129 -16.63 -23.94 13.00
N ARG A 130 -17.18 -23.21 12.03
CA ARG A 130 -17.49 -23.72 10.68
C ARG A 130 -16.72 -22.94 9.64
N PHE A 131 -16.16 -23.66 8.71
CA PHE A 131 -15.50 -23.07 7.55
C PHE A 131 -16.49 -23.05 6.36
N ASP A 132 -16.75 -21.86 5.84
CA ASP A 132 -17.55 -21.69 4.62
C ASP A 132 -16.61 -21.52 3.41
N GLY A 133 -16.44 -22.60 2.65
CA GLY A 133 -15.60 -22.61 1.46
C GLY A 133 -16.11 -21.72 0.34
N ALA A 134 -17.43 -21.56 0.19
CA ALA A 134 -17.99 -20.67 -0.83
C ALA A 134 -17.70 -19.20 -0.48
N TRP A 135 -17.83 -18.83 0.78
CA TRP A 135 -17.43 -17.51 1.28
C TRP A 135 -15.93 -17.26 1.06
N ALA A 136 -15.07 -18.22 1.37
CA ALA A 136 -13.64 -18.09 1.19
C ALA A 136 -13.26 -17.82 -0.28
N VAL A 137 -13.86 -18.56 -1.22
CA VAL A 137 -13.63 -18.36 -2.66
C VAL A 137 -14.11 -16.98 -3.11
N SER A 138 -15.31 -16.56 -2.69
CA SER A 138 -15.84 -15.23 -3.04
C SER A 138 -14.97 -14.11 -2.46
N ALA A 139 -14.45 -14.28 -1.24
CA ALA A 139 -13.58 -13.33 -0.60
C ALA A 139 -12.23 -13.18 -1.35
N VAL A 140 -11.63 -14.27 -1.81
CA VAL A 140 -10.40 -14.23 -2.62
C VAL A 140 -10.63 -13.54 -3.96
N LEU A 141 -11.74 -13.84 -4.65
CA LEU A 141 -12.10 -13.17 -5.91
C LEU A 141 -12.35 -11.67 -5.69
N SER A 142 -13.04 -11.31 -4.62
CA SER A 142 -13.27 -9.92 -4.23
C SER A 142 -11.95 -9.20 -3.91
N ALA A 143 -11.03 -9.87 -3.20
CA ALA A 143 -9.70 -9.35 -2.92
C ALA A 143 -8.90 -9.09 -4.20
N LEU A 144 -8.95 -10.01 -5.17
CA LEU A 144 -8.29 -9.87 -6.47
C LEU A 144 -8.85 -8.67 -7.24
N THR A 145 -10.18 -8.56 -7.30
CA THR A 145 -10.84 -7.42 -7.96
C THR A 145 -10.48 -6.10 -7.28
N SER A 146 -10.50 -6.05 -5.95
CA SER A 146 -10.13 -4.86 -5.19
C SER A 146 -8.67 -4.47 -5.41
N ALA A 147 -7.75 -5.43 -5.45
CA ALA A 147 -6.34 -5.17 -5.74
C ALA A 147 -6.12 -4.67 -7.18
N ALA A 148 -6.81 -5.25 -8.16
CA ALA A 148 -6.74 -4.81 -9.55
C ALA A 148 -7.27 -3.38 -9.71
N LEU A 149 -8.41 -3.06 -9.11
CA LEU A 149 -8.97 -1.70 -9.10
C LEU A 149 -8.03 -0.72 -8.37
N THR A 150 -7.45 -1.13 -7.25
CA THR A 150 -6.46 -0.32 -6.53
C THR A 150 -5.24 -0.07 -7.42
N PHE A 151 -4.72 -1.07 -8.11
CA PHE A 151 -3.60 -0.91 -9.04
C PHE A 151 -3.93 0.13 -10.12
N VAL A 152 -5.04 -0.03 -10.83
CA VAL A 152 -5.42 0.87 -11.93
C VAL A 152 -5.66 2.29 -11.44
N SER A 153 -6.36 2.47 -10.32
CA SER A 153 -6.67 3.80 -9.78
C SER A 153 -5.45 4.53 -9.21
N THR A 154 -4.50 3.80 -8.64
CA THR A 154 -3.30 4.39 -8.02
C THR A 154 -2.10 4.47 -8.96
N LEU A 155 -2.16 3.82 -10.13
CA LEU A 155 -1.05 3.81 -11.10
C LEU A 155 -0.58 5.22 -11.51
N PRO A 156 -1.46 6.17 -11.90
CA PRO A 156 -1.05 7.52 -12.26
C PRO A 156 -0.37 8.24 -11.09
N LEU A 157 -0.91 8.04 -9.89
CA LEU A 157 -0.37 8.63 -8.66
C LEU A 157 1.00 8.05 -8.32
N GLY A 158 1.18 6.73 -8.45
CA GLY A 158 2.45 6.05 -8.22
C GLY A 158 3.53 6.50 -9.20
N VAL A 159 3.17 6.67 -10.48
CA VAL A 159 4.08 7.20 -11.51
C VAL A 159 4.46 8.65 -11.20
N LEU A 160 3.49 9.50 -10.87
CA LEU A 160 3.74 10.89 -10.49
C LEU A 160 4.67 10.97 -9.27
N ALA A 161 4.40 10.19 -8.23
CA ALA A 161 5.22 10.13 -7.03
C ALA A 161 6.66 9.65 -7.33
N GLY A 162 6.82 8.65 -8.21
CA GLY A 162 8.11 8.18 -8.66
C GLY A 162 8.91 9.22 -9.43
N VAL A 163 8.26 9.96 -10.32
CA VAL A 163 8.88 11.07 -11.09
C VAL A 163 9.26 12.21 -10.16
N MET A 164 8.39 12.59 -9.22
CA MET A 164 8.68 13.62 -8.23
C MET A 164 9.87 13.24 -7.35
N LEU A 165 9.92 11.99 -6.90
CA LEU A 165 11.06 11.46 -6.15
C LEU A 165 12.37 11.54 -6.94
N TRP A 166 12.32 11.23 -8.23
CA TRP A 166 13.48 11.30 -9.12
C TRP A 166 13.96 12.74 -9.31
N ILE A 167 13.05 13.70 -9.58
CA ILE A 167 13.38 15.14 -9.69
C ILE A 167 14.02 15.63 -8.40
N TRP A 168 13.37 15.30 -7.25
CA TRP A 168 13.89 15.70 -5.94
C TRP A 168 15.31 15.19 -5.69
N ARG A 169 15.62 13.95 -6.08
CA ARG A 169 16.96 13.36 -5.93
C ARG A 169 17.98 14.02 -6.83
N LYS A 170 17.60 14.46 -8.03
CA LYS A 170 18.48 15.24 -8.90
C LYS A 170 18.87 16.59 -8.31
N ASP A 171 17.93 17.24 -7.65
CA ASP A 171 18.17 18.55 -7.03
C ASP A 171 18.94 18.42 -5.70
N HIS A 172 18.88 17.24 -5.07
CA HIS A 172 19.52 16.95 -3.78
C HIS A 172 20.36 15.68 -3.87
N PRO A 173 21.48 15.69 -4.60
CA PRO A 173 22.35 14.52 -4.71
C PRO A 173 22.89 14.14 -3.33
N PRO A 174 22.95 12.82 -3.00
CA PRO A 174 23.49 12.37 -1.74
C PRO A 174 24.95 12.82 -1.66
N ARG A 175 25.31 13.53 -0.58
CA ARG A 175 26.70 13.90 -0.30
C ARG A 175 27.48 12.59 -0.14
N HIS A 176 28.37 12.30 -1.08
CA HIS A 176 29.23 11.11 -1.00
C HIS A 176 30.11 11.21 0.24
N PRO A 177 30.07 10.23 1.14
CA PRO A 177 30.95 10.22 2.31
C PRO A 177 32.42 9.92 1.96
N LEU A 178 32.76 9.77 0.69
CA LEU A 178 34.07 9.38 0.20
C LEU A 178 34.97 10.56 -0.24
N SER A 179 34.46 11.79 -0.20
CA SER A 179 35.28 12.97 -0.55
C SER A 179 36.42 13.29 0.45
N GLY A 180 36.50 12.58 1.56
CA GLY A 180 37.59 12.70 2.54
C GLY A 180 38.64 11.59 2.53
N LEU A 181 38.45 10.57 1.65
CA LEU A 181 39.38 9.41 1.60
C LEU A 181 40.32 9.42 0.39
N VAL A 182 40.15 10.38 -0.52
CA VAL A 182 40.94 10.46 -1.78
C VAL A 182 42.00 11.53 -1.71
N ASP A 183 41.98 12.38 -0.69
CA ASP A 183 42.99 13.47 -0.52
C ASP A 183 44.22 13.09 0.32
N GLU A 184 44.39 11.81 0.69
CA GLU A 184 45.57 11.32 1.43
C GLU A 184 46.41 10.32 0.62
N VAL A 185 46.69 10.63 -0.66
CA VAL A 185 47.78 9.95 -1.40
C VAL A 185 48.69 10.96 -2.04
#